data_f12052fbbcaa963611b6d01ee70efdaf
#
_entry.id   f12052fbbcaa963611b6d01ee70efdaf
#
_cell.length_a   1.000
_cell.length_b   1.000
_cell.length_c   1.000
_cell.angle_alpha   90.00
_cell.angle_beta   90.00
_cell.angle_gamma   90.00
#
_symmetry.space_group_name_H-M   'P 1'
#
loop_
_entity.id
_entity.type
_entity.pdbx_description
1 polymer ?
#
loop_
_entity_poly.entity_id
_entity_poly.type
_entity_poly.pdbx_seq_one_letter_code
_entity_poly.pdbx_strand_id
1 'polypeptide(L)'
;MLRTIGNIIWLVIAGWAIALGFAIAGVIMFIFIITIPWGIASFRLANYALWPFGRTSIPNPDAGVASLIGNILWMIFGGIWIALGLIAYGVGLCLTIIGIPWGIAAFKMVPLALTPLGQTIVRSSQVYPPTPTPAYPAG
;
A
#
# COMPACT_ATOMS: atom_id res chain seq x y z
N MET A 1 -3.21 -13.59 -14.90
CA MET A 1 -2.11 -14.57 -14.75
C MET A 1 -0.84 -13.92 -14.22
N LEU A 2 -0.23 -12.98 -14.94
CA LEU A 2 1.01 -12.34 -14.49
C LEU A 2 0.90 -11.63 -13.14
N ARG A 3 -0.21 -10.96 -12.86
CA ARG A 3 -0.46 -10.32 -11.56
C ARG A 3 -0.51 -11.32 -10.42
N THR A 4 -1.15 -12.45 -10.64
CA THR A 4 -1.26 -13.52 -9.64
C THR A 4 0.10 -14.13 -9.34
N ILE A 5 0.88 -14.43 -10.38
CA ILE A 5 2.24 -14.95 -10.23
C ILE A 5 3.11 -13.93 -9.49
N GLY A 6 3.05 -12.65 -9.90
CA GLY A 6 3.76 -11.57 -9.23
C GLY A 6 3.42 -11.46 -7.75
N ASN A 7 2.15 -11.57 -7.39
CA ASN A 7 1.70 -11.55 -6.00
C ASN A 7 2.18 -12.77 -5.21
N ILE A 8 2.19 -13.96 -5.80
CA ILE A 8 2.67 -15.18 -5.14
C ILE A 8 4.17 -15.06 -4.86
N ILE A 9 4.95 -14.63 -5.84
CA ILE A 9 6.39 -14.43 -5.66
C ILE A 9 6.65 -13.35 -4.60
N TRP A 10 5.92 -12.24 -4.67
CA TRP A 10 5.99 -11.17 -3.67
C TRP A 10 5.69 -11.69 -2.27
N LEU A 11 4.60 -12.45 -2.12
CA LEU A 11 4.19 -13.02 -0.85
C LEU A 11 5.31 -13.87 -0.22
N VAL A 12 5.96 -14.70 -1.03
CA VAL A 12 7.05 -15.58 -0.57
C VAL A 12 8.31 -14.77 -0.20
N ILE A 13 8.66 -13.76 -1.01
CA ILE A 13 9.92 -13.01 -0.82
C ILE A 13 9.82 -12.02 0.36
N ALA A 14 8.73 -11.25 0.44
CA ALA A 14 8.65 -10.13 1.36
C ALA A 14 7.24 -9.84 1.90
N GLY A 15 6.21 -10.13 1.15
CA GLY A 15 4.84 -9.69 1.46
C GLY A 15 4.34 -10.15 2.82
N TRP A 16 4.62 -11.39 3.19
CA TRP A 16 4.23 -11.95 4.50
C TRP A 16 4.94 -11.25 5.67
N ALA A 17 6.24 -10.94 5.51
CA ALA A 17 7.02 -10.30 6.56
C ALA A 17 6.56 -8.84 6.79
N ILE A 18 6.33 -8.12 5.70
CA ILE A 18 5.81 -6.73 5.75
C ILE A 18 4.40 -6.73 6.36
N ALA A 19 3.53 -7.63 5.91
CA ALA A 19 2.18 -7.75 6.42
C ALA A 19 2.15 -8.08 7.91
N LEU A 20 3.00 -9.01 8.34
CA LEU A 20 3.13 -9.38 9.75
C LEU A 20 3.62 -8.18 10.58
N GLY A 21 4.60 -7.42 10.07
CA GLY A 21 5.08 -6.20 10.71
C GLY A 21 3.95 -5.19 10.94
N PHE A 22 3.14 -4.92 9.92
CA PHE A 22 1.99 -4.02 10.04
C PHE A 22 0.90 -4.57 10.97
N ALA A 23 0.68 -5.89 10.98
CA ALA A 23 -0.30 -6.51 11.85
C ALA A 23 0.14 -6.40 13.32
N ILE A 24 1.40 -6.67 13.63
CA ILE A 24 1.96 -6.52 14.98
C ILE A 24 1.89 -5.06 15.42
N ALA A 25 2.29 -4.12 14.56
CA ALA A 25 2.18 -2.69 14.84
C ALA A 25 0.72 -2.30 15.13
N GLY A 26 -0.23 -2.81 14.33
CA GLY A 26 -1.66 -2.58 14.54
C GLY A 26 -2.15 -3.08 15.89
N VAL A 27 -1.75 -4.28 16.30
CA VAL A 27 -2.10 -4.84 17.62
C VAL A 27 -1.54 -3.97 18.75
N ILE A 28 -0.28 -3.56 18.66
CA ILE A 28 0.34 -2.68 19.66
C ILE A 28 -0.41 -1.35 19.73
N MET A 29 -0.80 -0.79 18.58
CA MET A 29 -1.53 0.48 18.51
C MET A 29 -2.93 0.38 19.11
N PHE A 30 -3.57 -0.79 19.13
CA PHE A 30 -4.86 -0.99 19.78
C PHE A 30 -4.78 -0.96 21.33
N ILE A 31 -3.60 -1.22 21.89
CA ILE A 31 -3.39 -1.12 23.35
C ILE A 31 -3.54 0.33 23.81
N PHE A 32 -3.17 1.28 22.98
CA PHE A 32 -3.33 2.70 23.26
C PHE A 32 -4.58 3.22 22.54
N ILE A 33 -5.58 3.64 23.28
CA ILE A 33 -6.88 4.09 22.75
C ILE A 33 -6.72 5.21 21.71
N ILE A 34 -5.80 6.14 21.94
CA ILE A 34 -5.54 7.28 21.04
C ILE A 34 -5.01 6.82 19.68
N THR A 35 -4.31 5.69 19.61
CA THR A 35 -3.68 5.19 18.40
C THR A 35 -4.52 4.16 17.62
N ILE A 36 -5.76 3.90 18.05
CA ILE A 36 -6.68 2.99 17.34
C ILE A 36 -6.85 3.32 15.86
N PRO A 37 -7.03 4.60 15.42
CA PRO A 37 -7.14 4.91 13.98
C PRO A 37 -5.94 4.44 13.17
N TRP A 38 -4.73 4.60 13.70
CA TRP A 38 -3.51 4.11 13.03
C TRP A 38 -3.40 2.59 13.08
N GLY A 39 -3.90 1.97 14.14
CA GLY A 39 -4.01 0.50 14.23
C GLY A 39 -4.87 -0.06 13.10
N ILE A 40 -6.05 0.51 12.87
CA ILE A 40 -6.93 0.13 11.75
C ILE A 40 -6.23 0.35 10.41
N ALA A 41 -5.54 1.48 10.25
CA ALA A 41 -4.78 1.76 9.04
C ALA A 41 -3.65 0.75 8.83
N SER A 42 -2.96 0.34 9.89
CA SER A 42 -1.91 -0.68 9.83
C SER A 42 -2.44 -2.04 9.35
N PHE A 43 -3.61 -2.46 9.79
CA PHE A 43 -4.24 -3.69 9.29
C PHE A 43 -4.62 -3.60 7.81
N ARG A 44 -5.07 -2.44 7.35
CA ARG A 44 -5.32 -2.21 5.91
C ARG A 44 -4.03 -2.29 5.09
N LEU A 45 -2.95 -1.71 5.62
CA LEU A 45 -1.63 -1.81 5.01
C LEU A 45 -1.11 -3.25 5.00
N ALA A 46 -1.31 -4.00 6.08
CA ALA A 46 -0.97 -5.42 6.13
C ALA A 46 -1.70 -6.22 5.03
N ASN A 47 -2.99 -6.00 4.88
CA ASN A 47 -3.77 -6.64 3.82
C ASN A 47 -3.30 -6.25 2.42
N TYR A 48 -2.97 -4.98 2.21
CA TYR A 48 -2.44 -4.50 0.95
C TYR A 48 -1.05 -5.09 0.66
N ALA A 49 -0.19 -5.18 1.67
CA ALA A 49 1.16 -5.74 1.54
C ALA A 49 1.17 -7.21 1.15
N LEU A 50 0.15 -7.98 1.55
CA LEU A 50 0.02 -9.38 1.13
C LEU A 50 -0.23 -9.53 -0.37
N TRP A 51 -0.99 -8.61 -0.97
CA TRP A 51 -1.42 -8.73 -2.37
C TRP A 51 -1.46 -7.37 -3.07
N PRO A 52 -0.31 -6.75 -3.38
CA PRO A 52 -0.26 -5.38 -3.90
C PRO A 52 -0.58 -5.25 -5.39
N PHE A 53 -0.29 -6.28 -6.19
CA PHE A 53 -0.49 -6.22 -7.64
C PHE A 53 -1.97 -6.29 -8.01
N GLY A 54 -2.43 -5.31 -8.78
CA GLY A 54 -3.84 -5.17 -9.17
C GLY A 54 -4.67 -4.35 -8.20
N ARG A 55 -4.06 -3.81 -7.15
CA ARG A 55 -4.69 -2.86 -6.22
C ARG A 55 -3.97 -1.52 -6.23
N THR A 56 -4.68 -0.49 -5.85
CA THR A 56 -4.14 0.86 -5.64
C THR A 56 -4.84 1.52 -4.47
N SER A 57 -4.22 2.55 -3.90
CA SER A 57 -4.85 3.38 -2.88
C SER A 57 -5.33 4.68 -3.50
N ILE A 58 -6.49 5.13 -3.08
CA ILE A 58 -7.06 6.42 -3.44
C ILE A 58 -7.38 7.22 -2.18
N PRO A 59 -7.24 8.55 -2.22
CA PRO A 59 -7.70 9.41 -1.13
C PRO A 59 -9.20 9.27 -0.95
N ASN A 60 -9.66 9.17 0.31
CA ASN A 60 -11.07 9.23 0.62
C ASN A 60 -11.49 10.70 0.72
N PRO A 61 -12.41 11.19 -0.15
CA PRO A 61 -12.88 12.58 -0.09
C PRO A 61 -13.60 12.91 1.21
N ASP A 62 -14.15 11.91 1.91
CA ASP A 62 -14.82 12.09 3.20
C ASP A 62 -13.84 12.08 4.41
N ALA A 63 -12.55 11.93 4.14
CA ALA A 63 -11.52 12.02 5.17
C ALA A 63 -11.42 13.46 5.68
N GLY A 64 -11.85 13.69 6.92
CA GLY A 64 -11.88 15.01 7.51
C GLY A 64 -10.52 15.52 7.99
N VAL A 65 -10.54 16.72 8.60
CA VAL A 65 -9.36 17.38 9.19
C VAL A 65 -8.63 16.49 10.20
N ALA A 66 -9.36 15.64 10.93
CA ALA A 66 -8.78 14.71 11.88
C ALA A 66 -7.80 13.72 11.21
N SER A 67 -8.13 13.24 10.01
CA SER A 67 -7.22 12.39 9.22
C SER A 67 -5.97 13.14 8.78
N LEU A 68 -6.09 14.42 8.42
CA LEU A 68 -4.96 15.25 8.05
C LEU A 68 -3.99 15.43 9.23
N ILE A 69 -4.50 15.82 10.39
CA ILE A 69 -3.70 15.99 11.61
C ILE A 69 -3.07 14.66 12.01
N GLY A 70 -3.84 13.57 11.98
CA GLY A 70 -3.36 12.24 12.26
C GLY A 70 -2.22 11.79 11.34
N ASN A 71 -2.32 12.07 10.04
CA ASN A 71 -1.26 11.77 9.08
C ASN A 71 0.01 12.60 9.32
N ILE A 72 -0.12 13.87 9.70
CA ILE A 72 1.04 14.71 10.03
C ILE A 72 1.77 14.16 11.25
N LEU A 73 1.05 13.81 12.31
CA LEU A 73 1.62 13.21 13.50
C LEU A 73 2.29 11.87 13.19
N TRP A 74 1.60 11.02 12.42
CA TRP A 74 2.14 9.74 12.00
C TRP A 74 3.42 9.90 11.18
N MET A 75 3.44 10.84 10.23
CA MET A 75 4.59 11.11 9.38
C MET A 75 5.84 11.43 10.20
N ILE A 76 5.69 12.24 11.25
CA ILE A 76 6.81 12.63 12.13
C ILE A 76 7.33 11.44 12.94
N PHE A 77 6.42 10.63 13.51
CA PHE A 77 6.80 9.57 14.46
C PHE A 77 7.18 8.24 13.78
N GLY A 78 6.55 7.89 12.69
CA GLY A 78 6.74 6.57 12.07
C GLY A 78 6.76 6.56 10.55
N GLY A 79 5.91 7.37 9.91
CA GLY A 79 5.67 7.32 8.48
C GLY A 79 6.93 7.54 7.64
N ILE A 80 7.76 8.52 8.00
CA ILE A 80 9.03 8.82 7.29
C ILE A 80 9.98 7.63 7.36
N TRP A 81 10.11 6.99 8.51
CA TRP A 81 11.02 5.86 8.69
C TRP A 81 10.59 4.66 7.87
N ILE A 82 9.28 4.35 7.85
CA ILE A 82 8.71 3.28 7.04
C ILE A 82 8.88 3.60 5.55
N ALA A 83 8.62 4.83 5.14
CA ALA A 83 8.78 5.28 3.76
C ALA A 83 10.23 5.15 3.29
N LEU A 84 11.20 5.58 4.10
CA LEU A 84 12.63 5.41 3.80
C LEU A 84 13.01 3.94 3.66
N GLY A 85 12.49 3.08 4.54
CA GLY A 85 12.68 1.63 4.45
C GLY A 85 12.14 1.05 3.16
N LEU A 86 10.91 1.44 2.77
CA LEU A 86 10.30 1.00 1.51
C LEU A 86 11.06 1.50 0.29
N ILE A 87 11.56 2.74 0.31
CA ILE A 87 12.39 3.29 -0.77
C ILE A 87 13.70 2.52 -0.89
N ALA A 88 14.41 2.32 0.21
CA ALA A 88 15.66 1.57 0.22
C ALA A 88 15.46 0.14 -0.28
N TYR A 89 14.40 -0.52 0.19
CA TYR A 89 14.03 -1.87 -0.25
C TYR A 89 13.66 -1.90 -1.75
N GLY A 90 12.86 -0.94 -2.21
CA GLY A 90 12.49 -0.81 -3.61
C GLY A 90 13.69 -0.57 -4.52
N VAL A 91 14.62 0.30 -4.12
CA VAL A 91 15.88 0.54 -4.84
C VAL A 91 16.70 -0.73 -4.90
N GLY A 92 16.88 -1.44 -3.77
CA GLY A 92 17.60 -2.71 -3.72
C GLY A 92 17.02 -3.75 -4.68
N LEU A 93 15.70 -3.87 -4.75
CA LEU A 93 15.03 -4.77 -5.69
C LEU A 93 15.23 -4.34 -7.15
N CYS A 94 15.19 -3.04 -7.43
CA CYS A 94 15.40 -2.51 -8.79
C CYS A 94 16.84 -2.69 -9.29
N LEU A 95 17.82 -2.75 -8.39
CA LEU A 95 19.21 -3.06 -8.74
C LEU A 95 19.36 -4.50 -9.25
N THR A 96 18.51 -5.41 -8.80
CA THR A 96 18.36 -6.72 -9.41
C THR A 96 17.32 -6.60 -10.52
N ILE A 97 17.70 -6.72 -11.77
CA ILE A 97 16.81 -6.51 -12.94
C ILE A 97 15.50 -7.31 -12.81
N ILE A 98 15.56 -8.51 -12.27
CA ILE A 98 14.38 -9.37 -12.03
C ILE A 98 13.46 -8.77 -10.95
N GLY A 99 14.01 -8.02 -10.00
CA GLY A 99 13.25 -7.42 -8.90
C GLY A 99 12.52 -6.12 -9.22
N ILE A 100 12.68 -5.55 -10.43
CA ILE A 100 12.04 -4.27 -10.81
C ILE A 100 10.52 -4.26 -10.57
N PRO A 101 9.72 -5.28 -10.97
CA PRO A 101 8.28 -5.26 -10.70
C PRO A 101 7.94 -5.14 -9.21
N TRP A 102 8.72 -5.81 -8.36
CA TRP A 102 8.53 -5.78 -6.91
C TRP A 102 9.06 -4.49 -6.28
N GLY A 103 10.12 -3.92 -6.84
CA GLY A 103 10.60 -2.59 -6.49
C GLY A 103 9.55 -1.52 -6.74
N ILE A 104 8.87 -1.57 -7.87
CA ILE A 104 7.75 -0.67 -8.19
C ILE A 104 6.60 -0.88 -7.19
N ALA A 105 6.28 -2.12 -6.82
CA ALA A 105 5.27 -2.41 -5.81
C ALA A 105 5.63 -1.79 -4.45
N ALA A 106 6.89 -1.86 -4.03
CA ALA A 106 7.36 -1.22 -2.82
C ALA A 106 7.21 0.31 -2.88
N PHE A 107 7.56 0.94 -4.00
CA PHE A 107 7.37 2.39 -4.19
C PHE A 107 5.91 2.81 -4.17
N LYS A 108 4.99 1.99 -4.66
CA LYS A 108 3.54 2.26 -4.58
C LYS A 108 3.02 2.29 -3.14
N MET A 109 3.70 1.63 -2.22
CA MET A 109 3.33 1.63 -0.81
C MET A 109 3.85 2.87 -0.06
N VAL A 110 4.81 3.60 -0.60
CA VAL A 110 5.41 4.78 0.06
C VAL A 110 4.38 5.85 0.40
N PRO A 111 3.53 6.32 -0.53
CA PRO A 111 2.51 7.32 -0.19
C PRO A 111 1.54 6.82 0.88
N LEU A 112 1.18 5.55 0.84
CA LEU A 112 0.28 4.94 1.81
C LEU A 112 0.93 4.83 3.19
N ALA A 113 2.24 4.57 3.26
CA ALA A 113 3.00 4.55 4.50
C ALA A 113 3.15 5.93 5.12
N LEU A 114 3.22 6.98 4.30
CA LEU A 114 3.29 8.37 4.78
C LEU A 114 1.95 8.90 5.28
N THR A 115 0.86 8.55 4.60
CA THR A 115 -0.49 9.05 4.90
C THR A 115 -1.50 7.91 4.98
N PRO A 116 -1.43 7.06 6.03
CA PRO A 116 -2.28 5.87 6.10
C PRO A 116 -3.75 6.18 6.41
N LEU A 117 -4.04 7.31 7.04
CA LEU A 117 -5.40 7.72 7.35
C LEU A 117 -6.06 8.37 6.14
N GLY A 118 -7.34 8.06 5.92
CA GLY A 118 -8.09 8.64 4.81
C GLY A 118 -7.75 8.03 3.45
N GLN A 119 -7.10 6.89 3.39
CA GLN A 119 -6.84 6.14 2.17
C GLN A 119 -7.76 4.93 2.07
N THR A 120 -8.22 4.63 0.87
CA THR A 120 -9.02 3.44 0.56
C THR A 120 -8.29 2.60 -0.47
N ILE A 121 -8.20 1.30 -0.21
CA ILE A 121 -7.57 0.34 -1.13
C ILE A 121 -8.66 -0.22 -2.03
N VAL A 122 -8.48 -0.04 -3.33
CA VAL A 122 -9.42 -0.50 -4.36
C VAL A 122 -8.69 -1.30 -5.43
N ARG A 123 -9.44 -2.02 -6.26
CA ARG A 123 -8.87 -2.67 -7.44
C ARG A 123 -8.47 -1.62 -8.46
N SER A 124 -7.30 -1.77 -9.07
CA SER A 124 -6.81 -0.85 -10.09
C SER A 124 -7.78 -0.72 -11.27
N SER A 125 -8.51 -1.79 -11.62
CA SER A 125 -9.52 -1.77 -12.66
C SER A 125 -10.72 -0.87 -12.38
N GLN A 126 -10.97 -0.51 -11.11
CA GLN A 126 -12.04 0.41 -10.72
C GLN A 126 -11.65 1.87 -10.94
N VAL A 127 -10.36 2.18 -10.83
CA VAL A 127 -9.82 3.53 -11.00
C VAL A 127 -9.40 3.79 -12.44
N TYR A 128 -8.81 2.77 -13.05
CA TYR A 128 -8.36 2.79 -14.44
C TYR A 128 -9.12 1.72 -15.23
N PRO A 129 -10.39 1.97 -15.59
CA PRO A 129 -11.13 1.02 -16.38
C PRO A 129 -10.41 0.81 -17.72
N PRO A 130 -10.38 -0.42 -18.25
CA PRO A 130 -9.85 -0.64 -19.58
C PRO A 130 -10.59 0.27 -20.55
N THR A 131 -9.86 1.00 -21.36
CA THR A 131 -10.46 1.84 -22.41
C THR A 131 -11.40 0.98 -23.24
N PRO A 132 -12.67 1.38 -23.41
CA PRO A 132 -13.57 0.62 -24.25
C PRO A 132 -12.93 0.50 -25.64
N THR A 133 -12.81 -0.73 -26.11
CA THR A 133 -12.36 -0.97 -27.46
C THR A 133 -13.29 -0.18 -28.40
N PRO A 134 -12.77 0.72 -29.26
CA PRO A 134 -13.65 1.43 -30.16
C PRO A 134 -14.45 0.38 -30.93
N ALA A 135 -15.76 0.45 -30.83
CA ALA A 135 -16.64 -0.38 -31.64
C ALA A 135 -16.41 0.04 -33.09
N TYR A 136 -15.65 -0.72 -33.84
CA TYR A 136 -15.57 -0.51 -35.26
C TYR A 136 -16.97 -0.74 -35.84
N PRO A 137 -17.50 0.22 -36.58
CA PRO A 137 -18.79 0.01 -37.24
C PRO A 137 -18.65 -1.23 -38.11
N ALA A 138 -19.57 -2.18 -37.92
CA ALA A 138 -19.69 -3.31 -38.82
C ALA A 138 -20.04 -2.77 -40.20
N GLY A 139 -19.07 -2.77 -41.10
CA GLY A 139 -19.25 -2.24 -42.43
C GLY A 139 -18.84 -3.21 -43.47
#